data_8ad790780b0548bb6a73fece2939aaea
#
_entry.id   8ad790780b0548bb6a73fece2939aaea
#
_cell.length_a   1.000
_cell.length_b   1.000
_cell.length_c   1.000
_cell.angle_alpha   90.00
_cell.angle_beta   90.00
_cell.angle_gamma   90.00
#
_symmetry.space_group_name_H-M   'P 1'
#
loop_
_entity.id
_entity.type
_entity.pdbx_description
1 polymer ?
#
loop_
_entity_poly.entity_id
_entity_poly.type
_entity_poly.pdbx_seq_one_letter_code
_entity_poly.pdbx_strand_id
1 'polypeptide(L)'
;MAAPRPKAPGETKVVYLGGDQLHNGLSQRQSLRGVFSPAGWRFMCAADARYLTPLFISDADLLIITRWGGPIECWSDEPIVEEAPPGDGYMSPDLEEAIVYNVTERGMGFMALHCTIWTPDSPRFLEMLGIKPIMHGPVQTVHMHSFNPDHPISAGIDDFDLPLDENFGVELVDDSAVPLYETTGREDQRHDIAGWCSQAGAGRVVGLAAGHTHTAWRHKTCQQLYWRGAHWAMQRDIPPFPGS
;
A
#
# COMPACT_ATOMS: atom_id res chain seq x y z
N MET A 1 20.30 2.39 16.32
CA MET A 1 19.54 3.61 15.94
C MET A 1 18.80 4.13 17.16
N ALA A 2 18.68 5.47 17.31
CA ALA A 2 17.82 6.03 18.36
C ALA A 2 16.35 5.67 18.04
N ALA A 3 15.58 5.32 19.08
CA ALA A 3 14.14 5.10 18.93
C ALA A 3 13.49 6.38 18.37
N PRO A 4 12.49 6.25 17.49
CA PRO A 4 11.75 7.41 17.02
C PRO A 4 11.06 8.10 18.20
N ARG A 5 11.00 9.43 18.18
CA ARG A 5 10.23 10.14 19.20
C ARG A 5 8.76 9.70 19.17
N PRO A 6 8.12 9.61 20.33
CA PRO A 6 6.68 9.37 20.37
C PRO A 6 5.88 10.41 19.59
N LYS A 7 4.65 10.05 19.20
CA LYS A 7 3.69 10.97 18.59
C LYS A 7 3.29 12.06 19.61
N ALA A 8 3.30 13.30 19.17
CA ALA A 8 2.79 14.40 19.99
C ALA A 8 1.24 14.39 20.04
N PRO A 9 0.60 14.94 21.08
CA PRO A 9 -0.86 15.10 21.11
C PRO A 9 -1.36 15.86 19.87
N GLY A 10 -2.38 15.29 19.19
CA GLY A 10 -2.95 15.85 17.96
C GLY A 10 -2.13 15.64 16.68
N GLU A 11 -0.91 15.09 16.78
CA GLU A 11 -0.09 14.75 15.62
C GLU A 11 -0.66 13.48 14.92
N THR A 12 -0.74 13.50 13.60
CA THR A 12 -0.98 12.30 12.81
C THR A 12 0.35 11.74 12.35
N LYS A 13 0.61 10.48 12.69
CA LYS A 13 1.84 9.76 12.31
C LYS A 13 1.52 8.72 11.24
N VAL A 14 2.09 8.94 10.07
CA VAL A 14 2.05 8.00 8.94
C VAL A 14 3.42 7.35 8.81
N VAL A 15 3.45 6.05 8.76
CA VAL A 15 4.67 5.26 8.54
C VAL A 15 4.58 4.62 7.17
N TYR A 16 5.66 4.70 6.41
CA TYR A 16 5.77 4.16 5.08
C TYR A 16 6.95 3.20 4.99
N LEU A 17 6.72 2.03 4.44
CA LEU A 17 7.73 1.05 4.06
C LEU A 17 7.64 0.80 2.55
N GLY A 18 8.71 1.04 1.81
CA GLY A 18 8.70 0.83 0.37
C GLY A 18 10.08 0.76 -0.25
N GLY A 19 10.09 0.38 -1.51
CA GLY A 19 11.29 0.15 -2.29
C GLY A 19 11.81 -1.27 -2.15
N ASP A 20 11.93 -1.94 -3.26
CA ASP A 20 12.51 -3.25 -3.43
C ASP A 20 13.21 -3.30 -4.78
N GLN A 21 13.72 -4.47 -5.15
CA GLN A 21 14.50 -4.61 -6.37
C GLN A 21 13.75 -4.32 -7.67
N LEU A 22 12.46 -4.36 -7.67
CA LEU A 22 11.65 -4.13 -8.86
C LEU A 22 10.96 -2.76 -8.86
N HIS A 23 10.92 -2.10 -7.68
CA HIS A 23 10.10 -0.92 -7.48
C HIS A 23 10.86 0.26 -6.88
N ASN A 24 10.85 1.37 -7.59
CA ASN A 24 11.57 2.59 -7.21
C ASN A 24 11.01 3.26 -5.95
N GLY A 25 11.54 2.89 -4.78
CA GLY A 25 11.12 3.44 -3.49
C GLY A 25 11.28 4.94 -3.35
N LEU A 26 12.20 5.57 -4.08
CA LEU A 26 12.34 7.03 -4.08
C LEU A 26 11.14 7.70 -4.74
N SER A 27 10.72 7.21 -5.91
CA SER A 27 9.56 7.73 -6.63
C SER A 27 8.27 7.56 -5.82
N GLN A 28 8.06 6.38 -5.26
CA GLN A 28 6.94 6.06 -4.39
C GLN A 28 6.88 7.01 -3.18
N ARG A 29 8.00 7.12 -2.46
CA ARG A 29 8.12 8.00 -1.28
C ARG A 29 7.86 9.46 -1.61
N GLN A 30 8.40 9.96 -2.72
CA GLN A 30 8.20 11.35 -3.13
C GLN A 30 6.74 11.63 -3.46
N SER A 31 6.08 10.72 -4.18
CA SER A 31 4.67 10.85 -4.51
C SER A 31 3.80 10.86 -3.25
N LEU A 32 3.91 9.83 -2.40
CA LEU A 32 3.10 9.74 -1.17
C LEU A 32 3.35 10.91 -0.22
N ARG A 33 4.61 11.33 -0.09
CA ARG A 33 4.92 12.53 0.71
C ARG A 33 4.27 13.78 0.13
N GLY A 34 4.26 13.93 -1.20
CA GLY A 34 3.56 15.02 -1.87
C GLY A 34 2.06 15.01 -1.62
N VAL A 35 1.45 13.84 -1.70
CA VAL A 35 0.02 13.64 -1.42
C VAL A 35 -0.35 14.04 0.01
N PHE A 36 0.46 13.66 1.00
CA PHE A 36 0.10 13.85 2.42
C PHE A 36 0.69 15.13 3.06
N SER A 37 1.63 15.81 2.42
CA SER A 37 2.22 17.03 2.97
C SER A 37 1.21 18.16 3.25
N PRO A 38 0.15 18.36 2.42
CA PRO A 38 -0.85 19.39 2.71
C PRO A 38 -1.64 19.16 4.01
N ALA A 39 -1.73 17.89 4.45
CA ALA A 39 -2.39 17.54 5.71
C ALA A 39 -1.53 17.83 6.96
N GLY A 40 -0.26 18.19 6.78
CA GLY A 40 0.67 18.42 7.89
C GLY A 40 1.02 17.17 8.68
N TRP A 41 0.80 15.98 8.11
CA TRP A 41 1.07 14.72 8.80
C TRP A 41 2.59 14.46 8.93
N ARG A 42 2.97 13.88 10.04
CA ARG A 42 4.32 13.37 10.22
C ARG A 42 4.51 12.11 9.39
N PHE A 43 5.18 12.25 8.25
CA PHE A 43 5.44 11.17 7.32
C PHE A 43 6.84 10.59 7.54
N MET A 44 6.90 9.35 8.00
CA MET A 44 8.14 8.63 8.33
C MET A 44 8.34 7.49 7.35
N CYS A 45 9.56 7.33 6.85
CA CYS A 45 9.90 6.31 5.85
C CYS A 45 10.91 5.31 6.41
N ALA A 46 10.64 4.03 6.20
CA ALA A 46 11.61 2.96 6.29
C ALA A 46 11.87 2.43 4.86
N ALA A 47 13.13 2.35 4.48
CA ALA A 47 13.53 1.77 3.18
C ALA A 47 13.68 0.25 3.26
N ASP A 48 13.64 -0.29 4.46
CA ASP A 48 13.87 -1.71 4.74
C ASP A 48 13.04 -2.16 5.93
N ALA A 49 12.46 -3.36 5.83
CA ALA A 49 11.64 -3.93 6.89
C ALA A 49 12.42 -4.09 8.21
N ARG A 50 13.74 -4.30 8.16
CA ARG A 50 14.61 -4.38 9.36
C ARG A 50 14.63 -3.10 10.19
N TYR A 51 14.30 -1.96 9.59
CA TYR A 51 14.19 -0.66 10.28
C TYR A 51 12.77 -0.38 10.77
N LEU A 52 11.80 -1.15 10.31
CA LEU A 52 10.42 -1.06 10.75
C LEU A 52 10.22 -1.99 11.95
N THR A 53 10.53 -1.48 13.14
CA THR A 53 10.38 -2.26 14.37
C THR A 53 8.96 -2.15 14.95
N PRO A 54 8.50 -3.10 15.80
CA PRO A 54 7.23 -2.96 16.52
C PRO A 54 7.08 -1.62 17.25
N LEU A 55 8.16 -1.13 17.87
CA LEU A 55 8.17 0.18 18.54
C LEU A 55 7.98 1.33 17.55
N PHE A 56 8.48 1.20 16.32
CA PHE A 56 8.39 2.24 15.30
C PHE A 56 6.93 2.51 14.88
N ILE A 57 6.10 1.47 14.85
CA ILE A 57 4.69 1.53 14.46
C ILE A 57 3.72 1.60 15.64
N SER A 58 4.20 1.45 16.88
CA SER A 58 3.36 1.31 18.06
C SER A 58 2.38 2.46 18.32
N ASP A 59 2.67 3.66 17.83
CA ASP A 59 1.85 4.86 17.93
C ASP A 59 1.47 5.45 16.56
N ALA A 60 1.61 4.68 15.48
CA ALA A 60 1.21 5.11 14.15
C ALA A 60 -0.32 5.15 14.01
N ASP A 61 -0.83 6.11 13.25
CA ASP A 61 -2.22 6.20 12.83
C ASP A 61 -2.46 5.43 11.53
N LEU A 62 -1.44 5.39 10.67
CA LEU A 62 -1.48 4.74 9.37
C LEU A 62 -0.14 4.09 9.05
N LEU A 63 -0.19 2.86 8.58
CA LEU A 63 0.95 2.18 7.95
C LEU A 63 0.65 1.97 6.46
N ILE A 64 1.58 2.38 5.61
CA ILE A 64 1.53 2.20 4.17
C ILE A 64 2.70 1.32 3.76
N ILE A 65 2.43 0.25 3.04
CA ILE A 65 3.46 -0.63 2.49
C ILE A 65 3.32 -0.67 0.97
N THR A 66 4.44 -0.55 0.25
CA THR A 66 4.52 -0.63 -1.21
C THR A 66 5.65 -1.54 -1.64
N ARG A 67 5.98 -2.54 -0.83
CA ARG A 67 7.13 -3.39 -1.00
C ARG A 67 6.72 -4.83 -1.21
N TRP A 68 7.38 -5.50 -2.16
CA TRP A 68 7.39 -6.94 -2.28
C TRP A 68 8.35 -7.58 -1.27
N GLY A 69 8.16 -8.86 -0.95
CA GLY A 69 8.96 -9.62 0.02
C GLY A 69 10.41 -9.96 -0.41
N GLY A 70 10.89 -9.41 -1.50
CA GLY A 70 12.24 -9.64 -2.00
C GLY A 70 13.33 -8.84 -1.28
N PRO A 71 14.60 -9.12 -1.57
CA PRO A 71 15.74 -8.42 -0.99
C PRO A 71 15.74 -6.95 -1.36
N ILE A 72 16.45 -6.15 -0.55
CA ILE A 72 16.67 -4.73 -0.88
C ILE A 72 17.57 -4.64 -2.10
N GLU A 73 17.30 -3.64 -2.92
CA GLU A 73 18.21 -3.31 -3.99
C GLU A 73 19.15 -2.19 -3.76
N CYS A 74 20.30 -2.48 -4.26
CA CYS A 74 21.16 -1.55 -4.97
C CYS A 74 20.77 -1.45 -6.44
N TRP A 75 20.53 -0.25 -6.94
CA TRP A 75 20.48 0.03 -8.36
C TRP A 75 21.90 -0.08 -8.92
N SER A 76 22.29 -1.24 -9.38
CA SER A 76 23.51 -1.46 -10.12
C SER A 76 23.16 -2.33 -11.30
N ASP A 77 23.76 -2.04 -12.46
CA ASP A 77 23.64 -2.87 -13.66
C ASP A 77 24.31 -4.25 -13.46
N GLU A 78 24.99 -4.43 -12.36
CA GLU A 78 25.56 -5.71 -11.93
C GLU A 78 24.76 -6.22 -10.73
N PRO A 79 24.36 -7.51 -10.73
CA PRO A 79 23.73 -8.08 -9.55
C PRO A 79 24.72 -8.02 -8.38
N ILE A 80 24.43 -7.17 -7.39
CA ILE A 80 25.14 -7.24 -6.12
C ILE A 80 24.57 -8.46 -5.41
N VAL A 81 25.18 -9.60 -5.67
CA VAL A 81 24.94 -10.83 -4.94
C VAL A 81 25.77 -10.77 -3.66
N GLU A 82 25.46 -9.85 -2.77
CA GLU A 82 25.63 -10.18 -1.36
C GLU A 82 24.48 -11.12 -1.04
N GLU A 83 24.83 -12.33 -0.65
CA GLU A 83 23.84 -13.28 -0.14
C GLU A 83 23.01 -12.55 0.92
N ALA A 84 21.72 -12.36 0.65
CA ALA A 84 20.81 -11.87 1.67
C ALA A 84 21.00 -12.77 2.91
N PRO A 85 21.17 -12.21 4.10
CA PRO A 85 21.39 -13.02 5.28
C PRO A 85 20.31 -14.10 5.37
N PRO A 86 20.66 -15.35 5.70
CA PRO A 86 19.69 -16.43 5.82
C PRO A 86 18.61 -16.05 6.83
N GLY A 87 17.37 -16.12 6.43
CA GLY A 87 16.22 -15.78 7.28
C GLY A 87 15.57 -14.44 6.95
N ASP A 88 15.98 -13.78 5.87
CA ASP A 88 15.34 -12.54 5.41
C ASP A 88 14.00 -12.80 4.73
N GLY A 89 13.07 -13.29 5.52
CA GLY A 89 11.68 -13.01 5.25
C GLY A 89 11.51 -11.50 5.14
N TYR A 90 10.58 -11.08 4.31
CA TYR A 90 10.18 -9.70 4.11
C TYR A 90 9.93 -8.94 5.42
N MET A 91 9.32 -9.59 6.37
CA MET A 91 9.09 -9.10 7.74
C MET A 91 9.51 -10.17 8.74
N SER A 92 10.07 -9.74 9.87
CA SER A 92 10.23 -10.66 10.98
C SER A 92 8.86 -11.06 11.54
N PRO A 93 8.71 -12.27 12.10
CA PRO A 93 7.46 -12.69 12.75
C PRO A 93 6.96 -11.68 13.79
N ASP A 94 7.86 -11.07 14.57
CA ASP A 94 7.51 -10.05 15.57
C ASP A 94 6.94 -8.78 14.93
N LEU A 95 7.48 -8.37 13.78
CA LEU A 95 6.96 -7.20 13.05
C LEU A 95 5.60 -7.50 12.44
N GLU A 96 5.42 -8.67 11.83
CA GLU A 96 4.16 -9.10 11.28
C GLU A 96 3.07 -9.13 12.36
N GLU A 97 3.37 -9.77 13.49
CA GLU A 97 2.44 -9.81 14.62
C GLU A 97 2.10 -8.41 15.14
N ALA A 98 3.10 -7.54 15.24
CA ALA A 98 2.89 -6.14 15.64
C ALA A 98 2.03 -5.36 14.64
N ILE A 99 2.18 -5.58 13.33
CA ILE A 99 1.32 -4.95 12.31
C ILE A 99 -0.12 -5.44 12.49
N VAL A 100 -0.33 -6.76 12.49
CA VAL A 100 -1.66 -7.36 12.66
C VAL A 100 -2.31 -6.83 13.94
N TYR A 101 -1.62 -6.89 15.08
CA TYR A 101 -2.13 -6.38 16.36
C TYR A 101 -2.49 -4.90 16.31
N ASN A 102 -1.62 -4.05 15.75
CA ASN A 102 -1.90 -2.60 15.67
C ASN A 102 -3.10 -2.29 14.77
N VAL A 103 -3.31 -3.07 13.71
CA VAL A 103 -4.50 -2.92 12.85
C VAL A 103 -5.73 -3.46 13.56
N THR A 104 -5.72 -4.73 13.96
CA THR A 104 -6.94 -5.42 14.42
C THR A 104 -7.40 -5.01 15.81
N GLU A 105 -6.46 -4.70 16.72
CA GLU A 105 -6.79 -4.39 18.11
C GLU A 105 -6.75 -2.91 18.44
N ARG A 106 -5.81 -2.15 17.83
CA ARG A 106 -5.63 -0.73 18.13
C ARG A 106 -6.27 0.22 17.12
N GLY A 107 -6.77 -0.32 16.00
CA GLY A 107 -7.43 0.49 14.98
C GLY A 107 -6.50 1.31 14.11
N MET A 108 -5.22 0.95 14.00
CA MET A 108 -4.30 1.56 13.05
C MET A 108 -4.80 1.32 11.62
N GLY A 109 -4.87 2.36 10.79
CA GLY A 109 -5.17 2.21 9.37
C GLY A 109 -4.04 1.49 8.63
N PHE A 110 -4.38 0.71 7.62
CA PHE A 110 -3.41 0.02 6.79
C PHE A 110 -3.68 0.25 5.30
N MET A 111 -2.64 0.56 4.53
CA MET A 111 -2.71 0.63 3.07
C MET A 111 -1.71 -0.34 2.44
N ALA A 112 -2.23 -1.32 1.71
CA ALA A 112 -1.47 -2.23 0.87
C ALA A 112 -1.45 -1.70 -0.56
N LEU A 113 -0.32 -1.16 -0.99
CA LEU A 113 -0.21 -0.59 -2.34
C LEU A 113 0.67 -1.46 -3.21
N HIS A 114 0.22 -1.69 -4.43
CA HIS A 114 0.89 -2.46 -5.47
C HIS A 114 1.36 -3.84 -4.97
N CYS A 115 2.64 -4.11 -5.02
CA CYS A 115 3.26 -5.40 -4.71
C CYS A 115 3.15 -5.86 -3.25
N THR A 116 2.65 -5.03 -2.35
CA THR A 116 2.41 -5.44 -0.94
C THR A 116 1.44 -6.61 -0.84
N ILE A 117 0.55 -6.77 -1.80
CA ILE A 117 -0.39 -7.91 -1.87
C ILE A 117 0.32 -9.25 -2.09
N TRP A 118 1.57 -9.20 -2.52
CA TRP A 118 2.37 -10.36 -2.87
C TRP A 118 3.38 -10.69 -1.75
N THR A 119 2.84 -11.06 -0.58
CA THR A 119 3.63 -11.52 0.57
C THR A 119 3.37 -13.02 0.80
N PRO A 120 3.96 -13.91 -0.01
CA PRO A 120 3.58 -15.32 -0.06
C PRO A 120 3.82 -16.08 1.25
N ASP A 121 4.69 -15.61 2.12
CA ASP A 121 5.11 -16.31 3.34
C ASP A 121 4.38 -15.83 4.61
N SER A 122 3.38 -14.93 4.47
CA SER A 122 2.66 -14.34 5.59
C SER A 122 1.15 -14.59 5.52
N PRO A 123 0.66 -15.80 5.91
CA PRO A 123 -0.77 -16.12 5.88
C PRO A 123 -1.62 -15.16 6.73
N ARG A 124 -1.13 -14.78 7.93
CA ARG A 124 -1.85 -13.87 8.84
C ARG A 124 -1.98 -12.47 8.26
N PHE A 125 -0.98 -12.04 7.50
CA PHE A 125 -1.00 -10.75 6.83
C PHE A 125 -2.04 -10.74 5.70
N LEU A 126 -2.08 -11.80 4.88
CA LEU A 126 -3.10 -11.95 3.82
C LEU A 126 -4.51 -12.10 4.40
N GLU A 127 -4.65 -12.79 5.53
CA GLU A 127 -5.92 -12.88 6.26
C GLU A 127 -6.38 -11.48 6.72
N MET A 128 -5.48 -10.68 7.31
CA MET A 128 -5.78 -9.29 7.68
C MET A 128 -6.16 -8.43 6.46
N LEU A 129 -5.54 -8.64 5.30
CA LEU A 129 -5.90 -7.95 4.06
C LEU A 129 -7.25 -8.41 3.50
N GLY A 130 -7.75 -9.58 3.89
CA GLY A 130 -8.99 -10.17 3.37
C GLY A 130 -8.91 -10.63 1.93
N ILE A 131 -7.72 -11.01 1.45
CA ILE A 131 -7.48 -11.33 0.05
C ILE A 131 -6.65 -12.59 -0.15
N LYS A 132 -6.76 -13.09 -1.38
CA LYS A 132 -5.81 -14.03 -1.97
C LYS A 132 -5.24 -13.39 -3.25
N PRO A 133 -3.91 -13.23 -3.36
CA PRO A 133 -3.32 -12.61 -4.54
C PRO A 133 -3.45 -13.50 -5.78
N ILE A 134 -3.66 -12.85 -6.92
CA ILE A 134 -3.65 -13.48 -8.24
C ILE A 134 -2.40 -13.00 -8.98
N MET A 135 -1.86 -13.85 -9.87
CA MET A 135 -0.72 -13.49 -10.72
C MET A 135 -0.98 -12.19 -11.49
N HIS A 136 0.00 -11.31 -11.58
CA HIS A 136 -0.05 -10.12 -12.41
C HIS A 136 0.23 -10.43 -13.90
N GLY A 137 -0.23 -9.54 -14.77
CA GLY A 137 0.12 -9.50 -16.19
C GLY A 137 1.45 -8.77 -16.45
N PRO A 138 1.84 -8.63 -17.73
CA PRO A 138 2.99 -7.82 -18.10
C PRO A 138 2.73 -6.32 -17.86
N VAL A 139 3.81 -5.53 -17.88
CA VAL A 139 3.70 -4.06 -17.89
C VAL A 139 3.06 -3.61 -19.20
N GLN A 140 1.94 -2.92 -19.12
CA GLN A 140 1.08 -2.55 -20.24
C GLN A 140 0.22 -1.32 -19.92
N THR A 141 -0.62 -0.89 -20.84
CA THR A 141 -1.70 0.02 -20.47
C THR A 141 -2.75 -0.74 -19.69
N VAL A 142 -3.09 -0.24 -18.52
CA VAL A 142 -4.10 -0.82 -17.63
C VAL A 142 -5.27 0.15 -17.54
N HIS A 143 -6.45 -0.31 -17.88
CA HIS A 143 -7.68 0.44 -17.73
C HIS A 143 -8.25 0.20 -16.32
N MET A 144 -8.47 1.27 -15.58
CA MET A 144 -9.01 1.28 -14.22
C MET A 144 -10.50 1.58 -14.27
N HIS A 145 -11.29 0.66 -13.82
CA HIS A 145 -12.76 0.72 -13.80
C HIS A 145 -13.27 0.94 -12.38
N SER A 146 -14.10 1.94 -12.15
CA SER A 146 -14.76 2.14 -10.85
C SER A 146 -15.85 1.09 -10.66
N PHE A 147 -15.63 0.17 -9.71
CA PHE A 147 -16.59 -0.88 -9.39
C PHE A 147 -17.68 -0.40 -8.43
N ASN A 148 -17.32 0.46 -7.49
CA ASN A 148 -18.24 0.99 -6.49
C ASN A 148 -18.19 2.53 -6.44
N PRO A 149 -18.87 3.20 -7.38
CA PRO A 149 -18.78 4.66 -7.51
C PRO A 149 -19.42 5.44 -6.37
N ASP A 150 -20.19 4.78 -5.51
CA ASP A 150 -20.81 5.41 -4.34
C ASP A 150 -19.98 5.31 -3.06
N HIS A 151 -18.92 4.50 -3.08
CA HIS A 151 -18.06 4.34 -1.91
C HIS A 151 -17.20 5.61 -1.69
N PRO A 152 -17.01 6.10 -0.45
CA PRO A 152 -16.28 7.35 -0.18
C PRO A 152 -14.89 7.45 -0.79
N ILE A 153 -14.19 6.32 -0.98
CA ILE A 153 -12.86 6.30 -1.61
C ILE A 153 -12.96 6.56 -3.11
N SER A 154 -13.94 5.97 -3.79
CA SER A 154 -14.09 5.99 -5.26
C SER A 154 -15.14 7.00 -5.75
N ALA A 155 -15.94 7.58 -4.87
CA ALA A 155 -17.04 8.47 -5.25
C ALA A 155 -16.61 9.63 -6.16
N GLY A 156 -17.27 9.75 -7.32
CA GLY A 156 -16.99 10.79 -8.31
C GLY A 156 -15.61 10.71 -8.95
N ILE A 157 -15.00 9.55 -8.94
CA ILE A 157 -13.80 9.25 -9.74
C ILE A 157 -14.26 8.44 -10.95
N ASP A 158 -14.04 9.00 -12.13
CA ASP A 158 -14.31 8.34 -13.40
C ASP A 158 -13.27 7.25 -13.69
N ASP A 159 -13.59 6.37 -14.64
CA ASP A 159 -12.65 5.42 -15.20
C ASP A 159 -11.45 6.13 -15.82
N PHE A 160 -10.28 5.50 -15.76
CA PHE A 160 -9.05 6.09 -16.30
C PHE A 160 -8.04 5.04 -16.73
N ASP A 161 -7.12 5.45 -17.59
CA ASP A 161 -6.03 4.60 -18.07
C ASP A 161 -4.73 4.92 -17.35
N LEU A 162 -4.01 3.87 -16.97
CA LEU A 162 -2.59 3.94 -16.61
C LEU A 162 -1.77 3.46 -17.80
N PRO A 163 -1.02 4.35 -18.47
CA PRO A 163 -0.39 4.02 -19.73
C PRO A 163 0.72 2.98 -19.63
N LEU A 164 1.26 2.78 -18.44
CA LEU A 164 2.36 1.85 -18.21
C LEU A 164 2.30 1.35 -16.75
N ASP A 165 1.63 0.23 -16.53
CA ASP A 165 1.53 -0.42 -15.23
C ASP A 165 1.33 -1.93 -15.38
N GLU A 166 1.31 -2.67 -14.29
CA GLU A 166 0.95 -4.07 -14.25
C GLU A 166 -0.50 -4.25 -13.84
N ASN A 167 -1.18 -5.20 -14.51
CA ASN A 167 -2.51 -5.61 -14.09
C ASN A 167 -2.40 -6.62 -12.95
N PHE A 168 -2.33 -6.14 -11.71
CA PHE A 168 -2.39 -6.96 -10.50
C PHE A 168 -3.83 -7.21 -10.09
N GLY A 169 -4.12 -8.46 -9.70
CA GLY A 169 -5.43 -8.85 -9.25
C GLY A 169 -5.44 -9.54 -7.89
N VAL A 170 -6.59 -9.49 -7.26
CA VAL A 170 -6.87 -10.20 -6.01
C VAL A 170 -8.22 -10.89 -6.06
N GLU A 171 -8.34 -12.02 -5.35
CA GLU A 171 -9.60 -12.63 -4.98
C GLU A 171 -9.95 -12.13 -3.57
N LEU A 172 -11.13 -11.55 -3.38
CA LEU A 172 -11.62 -11.16 -2.07
C LEU A 172 -12.12 -12.42 -1.34
N VAL A 173 -11.61 -12.66 -0.14
CA VAL A 173 -11.95 -13.85 0.67
C VAL A 173 -12.60 -13.51 2.00
N ASP A 174 -12.67 -12.24 2.36
CA ASP A 174 -13.35 -11.74 3.54
C ASP A 174 -14.70 -11.14 3.16
N ASP A 175 -15.77 -11.52 3.88
CA ASP A 175 -17.13 -11.03 3.63
C ASP A 175 -17.28 -9.52 3.86
N SER A 176 -16.37 -8.88 4.60
CA SER A 176 -16.34 -7.43 4.80
C SER A 176 -15.61 -6.69 3.69
N ALA A 177 -14.93 -7.39 2.80
CA ALA A 177 -14.16 -6.79 1.72
C ALA A 177 -15.07 -6.25 0.62
N VAL A 178 -14.89 -4.98 0.30
CA VAL A 178 -15.66 -4.25 -0.71
C VAL A 178 -14.74 -3.94 -1.88
N PRO A 179 -15.04 -4.41 -3.11
CA PRO A 179 -14.30 -4.02 -4.29
C PRO A 179 -14.54 -2.54 -4.60
N LEU A 180 -13.47 -1.83 -4.95
CA LEU A 180 -13.48 -0.41 -5.30
C LEU A 180 -13.21 -0.20 -6.79
N TYR A 181 -12.24 -0.93 -7.30
CA TYR A 181 -11.75 -0.85 -8.68
C TYR A 181 -11.48 -2.22 -9.25
N GLU A 182 -11.84 -2.37 -10.49
CA GLU A 182 -11.39 -3.45 -11.37
C GLU A 182 -10.38 -2.90 -12.37
N THR A 183 -9.55 -3.78 -12.91
CA THR A 183 -8.60 -3.43 -13.96
C THR A 183 -8.76 -4.35 -15.15
N THR A 184 -8.52 -3.81 -16.34
CA THR A 184 -8.39 -4.59 -17.56
C THR A 184 -7.07 -4.27 -18.23
N GLY A 185 -6.21 -5.27 -18.39
CA GLY A 185 -4.98 -5.13 -19.16
C GLY A 185 -5.28 -5.01 -20.64
N ARG A 186 -4.64 -4.05 -21.32
CA ARG A 186 -4.91 -3.80 -22.76
C ARG A 186 -4.40 -4.93 -23.65
N GLU A 187 -3.26 -5.54 -23.28
CA GLU A 187 -2.62 -6.57 -24.10
C GLU A 187 -3.16 -7.95 -23.77
N ASP A 188 -3.24 -8.31 -22.50
CA ASP A 188 -3.63 -9.63 -22.04
C ASP A 188 -5.14 -9.81 -21.83
N GLN A 189 -5.88 -8.70 -21.85
CA GLN A 189 -7.33 -8.65 -21.64
C GLN A 189 -7.79 -9.28 -20.31
N ARG A 190 -6.88 -9.42 -19.35
CA ARG A 190 -7.22 -9.90 -18.02
C ARG A 190 -8.03 -8.84 -17.30
N HIS A 191 -9.03 -9.31 -16.59
CA HIS A 191 -9.92 -8.51 -15.79
C HIS A 191 -9.86 -8.98 -14.34
N ASP A 192 -9.43 -8.11 -13.44
CA ASP A 192 -9.15 -8.45 -12.05
C ASP A 192 -9.65 -7.36 -11.09
N ILE A 193 -10.00 -7.74 -9.86
CA ILE A 193 -10.20 -6.77 -8.78
C ILE A 193 -8.82 -6.24 -8.37
N ALA A 194 -8.63 -4.93 -8.48
CA ALA A 194 -7.35 -4.27 -8.24
C ALA A 194 -7.41 -3.16 -7.18
N GLY A 195 -8.59 -2.88 -6.66
CA GLY A 195 -8.80 -1.99 -5.54
C GLY A 195 -9.88 -2.52 -4.62
N TRP A 196 -9.63 -2.53 -3.33
CA TRP A 196 -10.59 -2.97 -2.31
C TRP A 196 -10.39 -2.25 -0.98
N CYS A 197 -11.37 -2.38 -0.12
CA CYS A 197 -11.22 -2.02 1.29
C CYS A 197 -11.95 -3.02 2.17
N SER A 198 -11.52 -3.16 3.41
CA SER A 198 -12.13 -4.08 4.38
C SER A 198 -12.02 -3.56 5.81
N GLN A 199 -12.85 -4.11 6.69
CA GLN A 199 -12.71 -3.94 8.12
C GLN A 199 -11.85 -5.09 8.66
N ALA A 200 -10.78 -4.76 9.38
CA ALA A 200 -9.90 -5.74 10.01
C ALA A 200 -9.88 -5.51 11.53
N GLY A 201 -10.77 -6.18 12.25
CA GLY A 201 -10.95 -5.92 13.68
C GLY A 201 -11.35 -4.48 13.96
N ALA A 202 -10.60 -3.77 14.80
CA ALA A 202 -10.82 -2.35 15.10
C ALA A 202 -10.31 -1.41 14.00
N GLY A 203 -9.42 -1.87 13.10
CA GLY A 203 -8.82 -1.07 12.04
C GLY A 203 -9.47 -1.31 10.67
N ARG A 204 -8.98 -0.57 9.69
CA ARG A 204 -9.42 -0.66 8.29
C ARG A 204 -8.25 -0.84 7.35
N VAL A 205 -8.47 -1.62 6.31
CA VAL A 205 -7.48 -1.90 5.25
C VAL A 205 -7.97 -1.31 3.94
N VAL A 206 -7.06 -0.72 3.18
CA VAL A 206 -7.27 -0.29 1.79
C VAL A 206 -6.17 -0.90 0.93
N GLY A 207 -6.55 -1.60 -0.12
CA GLY A 207 -5.64 -2.13 -1.11
C GLY A 207 -5.84 -1.45 -2.46
N LEU A 208 -4.73 -1.08 -3.12
CA LEU A 208 -4.73 -0.53 -4.47
C LEU A 208 -3.55 -1.13 -5.24
N ALA A 209 -3.84 -1.92 -6.25
CA ALA A 209 -2.86 -2.71 -6.98
C ALA A 209 -2.00 -1.89 -7.96
N ALA A 210 -2.51 -0.75 -8.46
CA ALA A 210 -1.75 0.15 -9.34
C ALA A 210 -0.49 0.68 -8.66
N GLY A 211 0.65 0.69 -9.37
CA GLY A 211 1.86 1.26 -8.79
C GLY A 211 3.21 0.66 -9.21
N HIS A 212 3.28 -0.13 -10.29
CA HIS A 212 4.56 -0.66 -10.75
C HIS A 212 5.49 0.46 -11.23
N THR A 213 4.99 1.39 -12.03
CA THR A 213 5.82 2.45 -12.57
C THR A 213 5.55 3.81 -11.94
N HIS A 214 6.46 4.74 -12.18
CA HIS A 214 6.30 6.13 -11.72
C HIS A 214 5.08 6.84 -12.32
N THR A 215 4.52 6.35 -13.44
CA THR A 215 3.34 6.91 -14.07
C THR A 215 2.12 6.80 -13.16
N ALA A 216 1.90 5.63 -12.55
CA ALA A 216 0.83 5.44 -11.57
C ALA A 216 1.01 6.34 -10.35
N TRP A 217 2.22 6.42 -9.79
CA TRP A 217 2.50 7.26 -8.61
C TRP A 217 2.29 8.75 -8.85
N ARG A 218 2.43 9.21 -10.10
CA ARG A 218 2.22 10.61 -10.51
C ARG A 218 0.83 10.88 -11.09
N HIS A 219 0.04 9.83 -11.34
CA HIS A 219 -1.30 9.99 -11.86
C HIS A 219 -2.19 10.68 -10.83
N LYS A 220 -2.85 11.77 -11.20
CA LYS A 220 -3.65 12.57 -10.26
C LYS A 220 -4.77 11.78 -9.62
N THR A 221 -5.44 10.93 -10.38
CA THR A 221 -6.50 10.07 -9.88
C THR A 221 -5.98 9.06 -8.86
N CYS A 222 -4.83 8.44 -9.11
CA CYS A 222 -4.19 7.57 -8.12
C CYS A 222 -3.83 8.32 -6.83
N GLN A 223 -3.29 9.54 -6.95
CA GLN A 223 -2.98 10.38 -5.79
C GLN A 223 -4.25 10.76 -5.00
N GLN A 224 -5.36 11.01 -5.68
CA GLN A 224 -6.66 11.23 -5.04
C GLN A 224 -7.14 9.98 -4.32
N LEU A 225 -6.96 8.79 -4.92
CA LEU A 225 -7.28 7.51 -4.28
C LEU A 225 -6.40 7.26 -3.06
N TYR A 226 -5.09 7.55 -3.11
CA TYR A 226 -4.20 7.45 -1.94
C TYR A 226 -4.64 8.38 -0.81
N TRP A 227 -5.00 9.62 -1.14
CA TRP A 227 -5.51 10.59 -0.18
C TRP A 227 -6.78 10.09 0.51
N ARG A 228 -7.77 9.69 -0.27
CA ARG A 228 -9.06 9.22 0.25
C ARG A 228 -8.92 7.92 1.02
N GLY A 229 -8.14 6.97 0.48
CA GLY A 229 -7.86 5.70 1.14
C GLY A 229 -7.20 5.88 2.50
N ALA A 230 -6.24 6.80 2.61
CA ALA A 230 -5.56 7.09 3.87
C ALA A 230 -6.52 7.64 4.94
N HIS A 231 -7.38 8.61 4.58
CA HIS A 231 -8.37 9.15 5.50
C HIS A 231 -9.38 8.08 5.93
N TRP A 232 -9.89 7.30 4.97
CA TRP A 232 -10.83 6.22 5.25
C TRP A 232 -10.23 5.12 6.13
N ALA A 233 -8.99 4.71 5.85
CA ALA A 233 -8.28 3.72 6.67
C ALA A 233 -8.07 4.19 8.11
N MET A 234 -7.80 5.48 8.32
CA MET A 234 -7.70 6.10 9.64
C MET A 234 -9.06 6.41 10.28
N GLN A 235 -10.18 5.99 9.68
CA GLN A 235 -11.54 6.24 10.17
C GLN A 235 -11.85 7.74 10.35
N ARG A 236 -11.39 8.57 9.42
CA ARG A 236 -11.55 10.04 9.43
C ARG A 236 -12.41 10.50 8.27
N ASP A 237 -13.01 11.68 8.43
CA ASP A 237 -13.66 12.37 7.31
C ASP A 237 -12.67 12.57 6.16
N ILE A 238 -13.16 12.45 4.94
CA ILE A 238 -12.35 12.61 3.73
C ILE A 238 -12.52 14.03 3.22
N PRO A 239 -11.56 14.93 3.45
CA PRO A 239 -11.62 16.26 2.89
C PRO A 239 -11.29 16.25 1.39
N PRO A 240 -11.67 17.31 0.64
CA PRO A 240 -11.28 17.44 -0.76
C PRO A 240 -9.77 17.23 -0.95
N PHE A 241 -9.39 16.59 -2.04
CA PHE A 241 -7.97 16.40 -2.35
C PHE A 241 -7.35 17.73 -2.75
N PRO A 242 -6.26 18.18 -2.09
CA PRO A 242 -5.68 19.50 -2.33
C PRO A 242 -5.07 19.69 -3.73
N GLY A 243 -4.90 18.62 -4.49
CA GLY A 243 -4.37 18.62 -5.85
C GLY A 243 -5.42 18.56 -6.96
N SER A 244 -6.70 18.66 -6.61
CA SER A 244 -7.82 18.62 -7.56
C SER A 244 -8.13 20.01 -8.13
#